data_0fda10ddc4ae6e5b37df9e0867342c77
#
_entry.id   0fda10ddc4ae6e5b37df9e0867342c77
#
_cell.length_a   1.000
_cell.length_b   1.000
_cell.length_c   1.000
_cell.angle_alpha   90.00
_cell.angle_beta   90.00
_cell.angle_gamma   90.00
#
_symmetry.space_group_name_H-M   'P 1'
#
loop_
_entity.id
_entity.type
_entity.pdbx_description
1 polymer ?
#
loop_
_entity_poly.entity_id
_entity_poly.type
_entity_poly.pdbx_seq_one_letter_code
_entity_poly.pdbx_strand_id
1 'polypeptide(L)'
;MRRVVTMMIMTVCTLLGYAQSNISSVEQERELQKDVSFINQKKLKDERDVVGVAAFKCDQESPYIGLVTEKVVEVLKNSNRFVVVDRTHMDKVNEEMDFQKREEFIGRTDLAEQGNNLAAKRIVQGTITKIPVYRIKNSDGSVRGYKASVAFELKVDNVETGETTQATSFEAKASKECISPEAAVQMAMNNLQDDMAEYFRVTFPLTSKIMKIISEKNGIAEYVLVKAGAKYGIKVGDKFTIKTIEMLDGEEIPKELGQATVTKLTGDTFSECKVDKKAGKDVYEKFNANVKIQCSLIIKK
;
A
#
# COMPACT_ATOMS: atom_id res chain seq x y z
N MET A 1 -42.35 -51.81 -38.66
CA MET A 1 -42.66 -50.84 -37.60
C MET A 1 -41.67 -50.91 -36.41
N ARG A 2 -41.30 -52.10 -35.88
CA ARG A 2 -40.38 -52.17 -34.71
C ARG A 2 -38.98 -51.60 -34.93
N ARG A 3 -38.38 -51.72 -36.14
CA ARG A 3 -37.01 -51.22 -36.44
C ARG A 3 -36.93 -49.70 -36.57
N VAL A 4 -37.98 -49.03 -36.99
CA VAL A 4 -38.01 -47.54 -37.13
C VAL A 4 -38.14 -46.87 -35.73
N VAL A 5 -38.91 -47.48 -34.83
CA VAL A 5 -39.08 -46.98 -33.45
C VAL A 5 -37.77 -47.08 -32.65
N THR A 6 -37.00 -48.20 -32.83
CA THR A 6 -35.70 -48.37 -32.14
C THR A 6 -34.64 -47.41 -32.64
N MET A 7 -34.64 -47.04 -33.91
CA MET A 7 -33.72 -46.06 -34.48
C MET A 7 -34.02 -44.63 -34.03
N MET A 8 -35.33 -44.31 -33.86
CA MET A 8 -35.76 -42.99 -33.36
C MET A 8 -35.45 -42.77 -31.87
N ILE A 9 -35.53 -43.82 -31.06
CA ILE A 9 -35.18 -43.78 -29.62
C ILE A 9 -33.65 -43.61 -29.42
N MET A 10 -32.82 -44.30 -30.27
CA MET A 10 -31.37 -44.10 -30.21
C MET A 10 -30.93 -42.67 -30.58
N THR A 11 -31.57 -42.05 -31.57
CA THR A 11 -31.24 -40.68 -31.99
C THR A 11 -31.65 -39.64 -30.95
N VAL A 12 -32.74 -39.84 -30.25
CA VAL A 12 -33.18 -38.94 -29.15
C VAL A 12 -32.26 -39.07 -27.93
N CYS A 13 -31.81 -40.27 -27.58
CA CYS A 13 -30.87 -40.47 -26.47
C CYS A 13 -29.48 -39.87 -26.77
N THR A 14 -28.99 -39.91 -28.01
CA THR A 14 -27.72 -39.26 -28.38
C THR A 14 -27.83 -37.74 -28.40
N LEU A 15 -28.94 -37.16 -28.81
CA LEU A 15 -29.21 -35.72 -28.75
C LEU A 15 -29.36 -35.21 -27.32
N LEU A 16 -30.02 -35.96 -26.42
CA LEU A 16 -30.12 -35.64 -25.02
C LEU A 16 -28.76 -35.72 -24.29
N GLY A 17 -27.95 -36.73 -24.61
CA GLY A 17 -26.58 -36.83 -24.07
C GLY A 17 -25.66 -35.70 -24.53
N TYR A 18 -25.79 -35.25 -25.79
CA TYR A 18 -25.05 -34.07 -26.30
C TYR A 18 -25.53 -32.75 -25.68
N ALA A 19 -26.83 -32.61 -25.44
CA ALA A 19 -27.36 -31.43 -24.77
C ALA A 19 -26.94 -31.36 -23.29
N GLN A 20 -26.91 -32.47 -22.56
CA GLN A 20 -26.45 -32.52 -21.17
C GLN A 20 -24.95 -32.27 -21.02
N SER A 21 -24.12 -32.76 -21.92
CA SER A 21 -22.67 -32.48 -21.91
C SER A 21 -22.35 -31.02 -22.21
N ASN A 22 -23.10 -30.40 -23.14
CA ASN A 22 -22.94 -28.97 -23.42
C ASN A 22 -23.46 -28.05 -22.28
N ILE A 23 -24.51 -28.47 -21.59
CA ILE A 23 -25.02 -27.69 -20.42
C ILE A 23 -24.00 -27.74 -19.28
N SER A 24 -23.42 -28.92 -19.01
CA SER A 24 -22.41 -29.03 -17.94
C SER A 24 -21.12 -28.28 -18.27
N SER A 25 -20.69 -28.21 -19.52
CA SER A 25 -19.51 -27.43 -19.94
C SER A 25 -19.77 -25.92 -19.84
N VAL A 26 -20.95 -25.45 -20.22
CA VAL A 26 -21.35 -24.02 -20.11
C VAL A 26 -21.52 -23.60 -18.66
N GLU A 27 -22.01 -24.47 -17.78
CA GLU A 27 -22.08 -24.20 -16.33
C GLU A 27 -20.70 -24.17 -15.70
N GLN A 28 -19.80 -25.08 -16.07
CA GLN A 28 -18.40 -25.04 -15.63
C GLN A 28 -17.66 -23.80 -16.12
N GLU A 29 -17.86 -23.38 -17.38
CA GLU A 29 -17.31 -22.12 -17.87
C GLU A 29 -17.88 -20.89 -17.15
N ARG A 30 -19.16 -20.89 -16.80
CA ARG A 30 -19.77 -19.81 -16.01
C ARG A 30 -19.27 -19.78 -14.58
N GLU A 31 -19.04 -20.91 -13.94
CA GLU A 31 -18.42 -20.97 -12.61
C GLU A 31 -16.97 -20.54 -12.67
N LEU A 32 -16.19 -21.00 -13.64
CA LEU A 32 -14.82 -20.55 -13.89
C LEU A 32 -14.75 -19.03 -14.16
N GLN A 33 -15.69 -18.49 -14.96
CA GLN A 33 -15.77 -17.03 -15.19
C GLN A 33 -16.18 -16.27 -13.92
N LYS A 34 -17.04 -16.83 -13.07
CA LYS A 34 -17.38 -16.24 -11.78
C LYS A 34 -16.17 -16.27 -10.84
N ASP A 35 -15.44 -17.36 -10.77
CA ASP A 35 -14.24 -17.48 -9.95
C ASP A 35 -13.11 -16.56 -10.46
N VAL A 36 -12.91 -16.48 -11.78
CA VAL A 36 -11.95 -15.54 -12.39
C VAL A 36 -12.39 -14.08 -12.15
N SER A 37 -13.69 -13.78 -12.26
CA SER A 37 -14.21 -12.43 -11.94
C SER A 37 -14.09 -12.12 -10.45
N PHE A 38 -14.29 -13.09 -9.57
CA PHE A 38 -14.11 -12.95 -8.11
C PHE A 38 -12.65 -12.83 -7.73
N ILE A 39 -11.75 -13.58 -8.37
CA ILE A 39 -10.29 -13.46 -8.21
C ILE A 39 -9.81 -12.11 -8.76
N ASN A 40 -10.30 -11.68 -9.92
CA ASN A 40 -10.01 -10.36 -10.46
C ASN A 40 -10.62 -9.22 -9.64
N GLN A 41 -11.80 -9.38 -9.04
CA GLN A 41 -12.33 -8.42 -8.07
C GLN A 41 -11.54 -8.41 -6.75
N LYS A 42 -10.97 -9.54 -6.32
CA LYS A 42 -10.12 -9.63 -5.12
C LYS A 42 -8.71 -9.10 -5.39
N LYS A 43 -8.19 -9.20 -6.62
CA LYS A 43 -7.00 -8.48 -7.11
C LYS A 43 -7.27 -7.00 -7.39
N LEU A 44 -8.54 -6.58 -7.45
CA LEU A 44 -8.95 -5.23 -7.74
C LEU A 44 -8.62 -4.31 -6.58
N LYS A 45 -7.48 -3.68 -6.76
CA LYS A 45 -7.10 -2.36 -6.28
C LYS A 45 -6.87 -2.28 -4.78
N ASP A 46 -5.68 -2.68 -4.43
CA ASP A 46 -5.00 -1.96 -3.38
C ASP A 46 -4.90 -0.50 -3.85
N GLU A 47 -5.82 0.36 -3.40
CA GLU A 47 -5.85 1.80 -3.76
C GLU A 47 -4.77 2.58 -3.00
N ARG A 48 -3.89 1.89 -2.26
CA ARG A 48 -2.74 2.52 -1.64
C ARG A 48 -1.78 3.01 -2.71
N ASP A 49 -1.18 4.17 -2.46
CA ASP A 49 -0.12 4.67 -3.32
C ASP A 49 1.06 3.67 -3.37
N VAL A 50 1.60 3.49 -4.57
CA VAL A 50 2.79 2.66 -4.78
C VAL A 50 4.02 3.53 -4.60
N VAL A 51 4.88 3.15 -3.67
CA VAL A 51 6.12 3.85 -3.36
C VAL A 51 7.31 2.93 -3.64
N GLY A 52 8.21 3.35 -4.50
CA GLY A 52 9.48 2.68 -4.74
C GLY A 52 10.53 3.11 -3.72
N VAL A 53 11.38 2.21 -3.29
CA VAL A 53 12.59 2.55 -2.51
C VAL A 53 13.80 2.17 -3.34
N ALA A 54 14.64 3.16 -3.67
CA ALA A 54 15.91 2.95 -4.36
C ALA A 54 17.02 2.56 -3.37
N ALA A 55 18.05 1.88 -3.86
CA ALA A 55 19.25 1.62 -3.07
C ALA A 55 19.87 2.95 -2.62
N PHE A 56 20.23 3.02 -1.34
CA PHE A 56 20.85 4.22 -0.79
C PHE A 56 22.26 4.38 -1.33
N LYS A 57 22.63 5.62 -1.59
CA LYS A 57 23.97 6.01 -2.01
C LYS A 57 24.81 6.37 -0.78
N CYS A 58 26.08 6.09 -0.83
CA CYS A 58 27.06 6.53 0.17
C CYS A 58 28.34 6.89 -0.54
N ASP A 59 28.93 8.04 -0.21
CA ASP A 59 30.19 8.49 -0.80
C ASP A 59 31.38 7.62 -0.35
N GLN A 60 31.23 6.98 0.80
CA GLN A 60 32.21 6.04 1.35
C GLN A 60 31.64 4.63 1.33
N GLU A 61 32.38 3.67 0.78
CA GLU A 61 31.98 2.27 0.87
C GLU A 61 31.77 1.84 2.32
N SER A 62 30.58 1.30 2.60
CA SER A 62 30.25 0.81 3.93
C SER A 62 29.47 -0.50 3.81
N PRO A 63 29.85 -1.55 4.56
CA PRO A 63 29.09 -2.81 4.54
C PRO A 63 27.69 -2.68 5.15
N TYR A 64 27.36 -1.53 5.76
CA TYR A 64 26.12 -1.31 6.47
C TYR A 64 25.05 -0.56 5.66
N ILE A 65 25.33 -0.20 4.40
CA ILE A 65 24.38 0.52 3.51
C ILE A 65 23.08 -0.27 3.38
N GLY A 66 23.16 -1.59 3.18
CA GLY A 66 22.01 -2.47 3.10
C GLY A 66 21.15 -2.44 4.35
N LEU A 67 21.75 -2.49 5.55
CA LEU A 67 21.01 -2.44 6.83
C LEU A 67 20.21 -1.13 6.98
N VAL A 68 20.79 0.00 6.57
CA VAL A 68 20.10 1.31 6.61
C VAL A 68 18.92 1.31 5.64
N THR A 69 19.14 0.88 4.40
CA THR A 69 18.10 0.82 3.37
C THR A 69 16.95 -0.10 3.77
N GLU A 70 17.26 -1.32 4.23
CA GLU A 70 16.27 -2.31 4.67
C GLU A 70 15.43 -1.80 5.82
N LYS A 71 16.03 -1.06 6.78
CA LYS A 71 15.27 -0.48 7.90
C LYS A 71 14.28 0.59 7.43
N VAL A 72 14.63 1.40 6.45
CA VAL A 72 13.71 2.39 5.86
C VAL A 72 12.55 1.67 5.15
N VAL A 73 12.84 0.61 4.39
CA VAL A 73 11.82 -0.24 3.75
C VAL A 73 10.89 -0.86 4.80
N GLU A 74 11.44 -1.36 5.91
CA GLU A 74 10.66 -1.93 7.02
C GLU A 74 9.71 -0.89 7.61
N VAL A 75 10.17 0.33 7.91
CA VAL A 75 9.34 1.40 8.48
C VAL A 75 8.22 1.79 7.51
N LEU A 76 8.52 1.91 6.22
CA LEU A 76 7.50 2.18 5.19
C LEU A 76 6.45 1.07 5.13
N LYS A 77 6.87 -0.20 5.10
CA LYS A 77 5.95 -1.36 5.08
C LYS A 77 5.07 -1.40 6.33
N ASN A 78 5.66 -1.18 7.50
CA ASN A 78 4.96 -1.21 8.78
C ASN A 78 3.93 -0.07 8.95
N SER A 79 4.05 1.01 8.17
CA SER A 79 3.04 2.07 8.14
C SER A 79 1.69 1.60 7.59
N ASN A 80 1.65 0.50 6.83
CA ASN A 80 0.49 -0.05 6.13
C ASN A 80 -0.23 0.93 5.17
N ARG A 81 0.39 2.08 4.85
CA ARG A 81 -0.21 3.13 4.03
C ARG A 81 0.09 3.00 2.55
N PHE A 82 1.15 2.26 2.21
CA PHE A 82 1.68 2.13 0.86
C PHE A 82 1.78 0.69 0.44
N VAL A 83 1.81 0.50 -0.87
CA VAL A 83 2.40 -0.68 -1.49
C VAL A 83 3.87 -0.34 -1.72
N VAL A 84 4.76 -0.92 -0.94
CA VAL A 84 6.20 -0.66 -1.06
C VAL A 84 6.81 -1.60 -2.08
N VAL A 85 7.40 -1.04 -3.14
CA VAL A 85 8.19 -1.76 -4.13
C VAL A 85 9.67 -1.53 -3.80
N ASP A 86 10.31 -2.58 -3.31
CA ASP A 86 11.73 -2.57 -3.05
C ASP A 86 12.50 -2.71 -4.37
N ARG A 87 13.18 -1.65 -4.78
CA ARG A 87 13.98 -1.63 -6.01
C ARG A 87 15.47 -1.88 -5.79
N THR A 88 15.87 -2.19 -4.57
CA THR A 88 17.26 -2.49 -4.21
C THR A 88 17.76 -3.80 -4.82
N HIS A 89 16.82 -4.72 -5.09
CA HIS A 89 17.08 -6.07 -5.62
C HIS A 89 16.34 -6.37 -6.93
N MET A 90 16.02 -5.32 -7.71
CA MET A 90 15.27 -5.48 -8.97
C MET A 90 15.96 -6.42 -9.96
N ASP A 91 17.30 -6.45 -9.98
CA ASP A 91 18.03 -7.36 -10.88
C ASP A 91 17.70 -8.82 -10.59
N LYS A 92 17.67 -9.23 -9.30
CA LYS A 92 17.29 -10.58 -8.88
C LYS A 92 15.82 -10.90 -9.17
N VAL A 93 14.94 -9.91 -9.00
CA VAL A 93 13.51 -10.08 -9.33
C VAL A 93 13.33 -10.24 -10.84
N ASN A 94 14.05 -9.46 -11.65
CA ASN A 94 14.02 -9.56 -13.11
C ASN A 94 14.60 -10.91 -13.60
N GLU A 95 15.71 -11.36 -13.01
CA GLU A 95 16.29 -12.69 -13.29
C GLU A 95 15.29 -13.82 -13.01
N GLU A 96 14.57 -13.76 -11.87
CA GLU A 96 13.55 -14.74 -11.52
C GLU A 96 12.35 -14.66 -12.47
N MET A 97 11.89 -13.45 -12.83
CA MET A 97 10.81 -13.27 -13.80
C MET A 97 11.20 -13.80 -15.19
N ASP A 98 12.43 -13.60 -15.62
CA ASP A 98 12.92 -14.11 -16.88
C ASP A 98 13.09 -15.64 -16.84
N PHE A 99 13.48 -16.21 -15.70
CA PHE A 99 13.49 -17.65 -15.47
C PHE A 99 12.07 -18.24 -15.59
N GLN A 100 11.08 -17.62 -14.99
CA GLN A 100 9.68 -18.08 -15.04
C GLN A 100 9.05 -17.96 -16.44
N LYS A 101 9.57 -17.09 -17.31
CA LYS A 101 9.13 -16.96 -18.72
C LYS A 101 9.70 -18.01 -19.65
N ARG A 102 10.66 -18.87 -19.20
CA ARG A 102 11.21 -19.94 -20.03
C ARG A 102 10.14 -20.99 -20.33
N GLU A 103 10.24 -21.59 -21.51
CA GLU A 103 9.22 -22.52 -22.08
C GLU A 103 8.84 -23.69 -21.14
N GLU A 104 9.71 -24.08 -20.23
CA GLU A 104 9.47 -25.15 -19.27
C GLU A 104 8.31 -24.87 -18.28
N PHE A 105 7.91 -23.59 -18.14
CA PHE A 105 6.85 -23.13 -17.24
C PHE A 105 5.58 -22.64 -17.96
N ILE A 106 5.54 -22.64 -19.30
CA ILE A 106 4.44 -22.09 -20.11
C ILE A 106 3.11 -22.90 -20.00
N GLY A 107 3.09 -23.98 -19.23
CA GLY A 107 1.88 -24.78 -19.04
C GLY A 107 0.89 -24.25 -17.99
N ARG A 108 1.15 -23.13 -17.32
CA ARG A 108 0.28 -22.55 -16.28
C ARG A 108 -0.22 -21.17 -16.69
N THR A 109 -1.53 -21.08 -16.85
CA THR A 109 -2.29 -19.87 -17.26
C THR A 109 -2.11 -18.64 -16.36
N ASP A 110 -1.39 -18.76 -15.24
CA ASP A 110 -1.19 -17.69 -14.27
C ASP A 110 0.01 -16.76 -14.56
N LEU A 111 0.79 -17.07 -15.62
CA LEU A 111 2.03 -16.34 -15.94
C LEU A 111 1.80 -15.00 -16.66
N ALA A 112 0.64 -14.80 -17.26
CA ALA A 112 0.35 -13.58 -18.03
C ALA A 112 0.19 -12.31 -17.17
N GLU A 113 0.06 -12.44 -15.84
CA GLU A 113 -0.17 -11.31 -14.94
C GLU A 113 1.06 -10.87 -14.15
N GLN A 114 2.18 -11.60 -14.21
CA GLN A 114 3.41 -11.25 -13.47
C GLN A 114 4.19 -10.08 -14.09
N GLY A 115 3.86 -9.65 -15.30
CA GLY A 115 4.52 -8.54 -15.99
C GLY A 115 4.12 -7.13 -15.51
N ASN A 116 3.14 -6.99 -14.63
CA ASN A 116 2.76 -5.70 -14.07
C ASN A 116 3.66 -5.35 -12.88
N ASN A 117 4.91 -4.97 -13.15
CA ASN A 117 5.71 -4.21 -12.21
C ASN A 117 4.89 -3.00 -11.79
N LEU A 118 4.45 -2.97 -10.54
CA LEU A 118 3.69 -1.87 -10.00
C LEU A 118 4.47 -0.57 -10.21
N ALA A 119 3.98 0.29 -11.10
CA ALA A 119 4.62 1.57 -11.35
C ALA A 119 4.49 2.43 -10.08
N ALA A 120 5.61 2.75 -9.47
CA ALA A 120 5.64 3.64 -8.33
C ALA A 120 5.39 5.07 -8.81
N LYS A 121 4.47 5.78 -8.17
CA LYS A 121 4.24 7.21 -8.40
C LYS A 121 5.29 8.09 -7.72
N ARG A 122 5.89 7.58 -6.65
CA ARG A 122 6.92 8.26 -5.86
C ARG A 122 8.06 7.30 -5.56
N ILE A 123 9.28 7.84 -5.52
CA ILE A 123 10.49 7.11 -5.16
C ILE A 123 11.11 7.75 -3.93
N VAL A 124 11.40 6.93 -2.92
CA VAL A 124 12.22 7.32 -1.78
C VAL A 124 13.66 6.98 -2.12
N GLN A 125 14.51 7.99 -2.06
CA GLN A 125 15.96 7.87 -2.25
C GLN A 125 16.66 8.28 -0.96
N GLY A 126 17.77 7.61 -0.65
CA GLY A 126 18.59 7.95 0.51
C GLY A 126 20.04 8.21 0.13
N THR A 127 20.63 9.22 0.77
CA THR A 127 22.08 9.46 0.72
C THR A 127 22.64 9.35 2.12
N ILE A 128 23.49 8.37 2.35
CA ILE A 128 24.15 8.15 3.65
C ILE A 128 25.34 9.09 3.76
N THR A 129 25.33 9.93 4.76
CA THR A 129 26.42 10.87 5.03
C THR A 129 27.57 10.17 5.77
N LYS A 130 27.25 9.35 6.79
CA LYS A 130 28.24 8.61 7.58
C LYS A 130 27.63 7.46 8.37
N ILE A 131 28.40 6.39 8.56
CA ILE A 131 28.11 5.27 9.46
C ILE A 131 29.36 4.94 10.28
N PRO A 132 29.82 5.82 11.18
CA PRO A 132 30.98 5.50 12.02
C PRO A 132 30.62 4.43 13.05
N VAL A 133 31.48 3.41 13.13
CA VAL A 133 31.38 2.34 14.13
C VAL A 133 32.62 2.39 15.02
N TYR A 134 32.40 2.47 16.32
CA TYR A 134 33.43 2.59 17.32
C TYR A 134 33.57 1.28 18.10
N ARG A 135 34.79 0.77 18.17
CA ARG A 135 35.18 -0.36 19.02
C ARG A 135 35.53 0.14 20.41
N ILE A 136 34.83 -0.36 21.43
CA ILE A 136 35.07 -0.04 22.83
C ILE A 136 35.94 -1.11 23.42
N LYS A 137 37.03 -0.72 24.08
CA LYS A 137 37.99 -1.62 24.67
C LYS A 137 37.99 -1.52 26.19
N ASN A 138 38.29 -2.61 26.85
CA ASN A 138 38.62 -2.67 28.26
C ASN A 138 40.04 -2.16 28.52
N SER A 139 40.42 -1.98 29.77
CA SER A 139 41.79 -1.53 30.17
C SER A 139 42.89 -2.52 29.75
N ASP A 140 42.56 -3.79 29.59
CA ASP A 140 43.46 -4.85 29.12
C ASP A 140 43.58 -4.92 27.58
N GLY A 141 42.92 -4.02 26.86
CA GLY A 141 42.90 -3.97 25.39
C GLY A 141 41.87 -4.91 24.72
N SER A 142 41.22 -5.77 25.49
CA SER A 142 40.16 -6.64 24.95
C SER A 142 38.93 -5.82 24.48
N VAL A 143 38.20 -6.33 23.50
CA VAL A 143 37.01 -5.66 22.99
C VAL A 143 35.85 -5.89 23.95
N ARG A 144 35.30 -4.81 24.50
CA ARG A 144 34.12 -4.85 25.36
C ARG A 144 32.82 -4.79 24.55
N GLY A 145 32.80 -4.03 23.46
CA GLY A 145 31.63 -3.88 22.62
C GLY A 145 31.81 -2.86 21.50
N TYR A 146 30.71 -2.53 20.88
CA TYR A 146 30.65 -1.61 19.75
C TYR A 146 29.58 -0.54 19.98
N LYS A 147 29.81 0.67 19.47
CA LYS A 147 28.79 1.72 19.30
C LYS A 147 28.83 2.22 17.87
N ALA A 148 27.70 2.65 17.34
CA ALA A 148 27.60 3.24 16.03
C ALA A 148 26.76 4.51 16.06
N SER A 149 26.97 5.38 15.09
CA SER A 149 26.02 6.41 14.70
C SER A 149 25.72 6.29 13.23
N VAL A 150 24.52 6.71 12.82
CA VAL A 150 24.07 6.71 11.43
C VAL A 150 23.53 8.09 11.13
N ALA A 151 23.96 8.68 10.01
CA ALA A 151 23.42 9.93 9.49
C ALA A 151 23.15 9.77 7.99
N PHE A 152 21.94 10.09 7.57
CA PHE A 152 21.49 10.02 6.18
C PHE A 152 20.42 11.04 5.87
N GLU A 153 20.26 11.37 4.61
CA GLU A 153 19.21 12.21 4.06
C GLU A 153 18.24 11.34 3.27
N LEU A 154 16.93 11.56 3.46
CA LEU A 154 15.88 10.99 2.63
C LEU A 154 15.30 12.06 1.72
N LYS A 155 15.09 11.71 0.46
CA LYS A 155 14.37 12.49 -0.55
C LYS A 155 13.21 11.69 -1.09
N VAL A 156 12.12 12.37 -1.36
CA VAL A 156 10.94 11.78 -2.00
C VAL A 156 10.69 12.53 -3.30
N ASP A 157 10.86 11.82 -4.40
CA ASP A 157 10.68 12.37 -5.75
C ASP A 157 9.37 11.85 -6.36
N ASN A 158 8.68 12.75 -7.04
CA ASN A 158 7.56 12.41 -7.90
C ASN A 158 8.11 11.84 -9.22
N VAL A 159 7.71 10.62 -9.57
CA VAL A 159 8.22 9.94 -10.78
C VAL A 159 7.73 10.59 -12.07
N GLU A 160 6.53 11.15 -12.05
CA GLU A 160 5.90 11.74 -13.21
C GLU A 160 6.51 13.10 -13.56
N THR A 161 6.77 13.94 -12.55
CA THR A 161 7.31 15.30 -12.74
C THR A 161 8.83 15.40 -12.55
N GLY A 162 9.44 14.40 -11.89
CA GLY A 162 10.85 14.46 -11.48
C GLY A 162 11.12 15.43 -10.32
N GLU A 163 10.09 16.02 -9.73
CA GLU A 163 10.20 17.00 -8.66
C GLU A 163 10.48 16.33 -7.31
N THR A 164 11.46 16.84 -6.56
CA THR A 164 11.67 16.46 -5.16
C THR A 164 10.63 17.15 -4.29
N THR A 165 9.69 16.38 -3.78
CA THR A 165 8.59 16.91 -2.97
C THR A 165 8.97 17.13 -1.52
N GLN A 166 9.91 16.34 -0.98
CA GLN A 166 10.37 16.39 0.41
C GLN A 166 11.82 15.94 0.53
N ALA A 167 12.57 16.59 1.43
CA ALA A 167 13.92 16.19 1.83
C ALA A 167 14.07 16.39 3.35
N THR A 168 14.68 15.42 4.03
CA THR A 168 14.89 15.46 5.49
C THR A 168 16.10 14.64 5.88
N SER A 169 16.89 15.16 6.81
CA SER A 169 18.06 14.48 7.37
C SER A 169 17.71 13.78 8.68
N PHE A 170 18.28 12.62 8.88
CA PHE A 170 18.15 11.80 10.08
C PHE A 170 19.53 11.52 10.65
N GLU A 171 19.66 11.61 11.97
CA GLU A 171 20.88 11.22 12.68
C GLU A 171 20.53 10.55 14.00
N ALA A 172 21.11 9.40 14.28
CA ALA A 172 21.02 8.74 15.58
C ALA A 172 22.29 8.01 15.96
N LYS A 173 22.40 7.70 17.25
CA LYS A 173 23.49 6.93 17.84
C LYS A 173 22.92 5.71 18.58
N ALA A 174 23.69 4.62 18.61
CA ALA A 174 23.37 3.47 19.45
C ALA A 174 23.30 3.92 20.93
N SER A 175 22.17 3.66 21.58
CA SER A 175 21.91 4.08 22.96
C SER A 175 22.78 3.36 23.99
N LYS A 176 23.20 2.12 23.68
CA LYS A 176 24.07 1.28 24.52
C LYS A 176 25.13 0.56 23.70
N GLU A 177 26.04 -0.10 24.39
CA GLU A 177 27.05 -0.96 23.76
C GLU A 177 26.41 -2.24 23.23
N CYS A 178 26.87 -2.65 22.05
CA CYS A 178 26.40 -3.83 21.33
C CYS A 178 27.52 -4.86 21.19
N ILE A 179 27.15 -6.10 20.96
CA ILE A 179 28.07 -7.24 20.84
C ILE A 179 28.80 -7.27 19.48
N SER A 180 28.21 -6.64 18.45
CA SER A 180 28.80 -6.57 17.10
C SER A 180 28.61 -5.20 16.48
N PRO A 181 29.39 -4.86 15.45
CA PRO A 181 29.24 -3.65 14.66
C PRO A 181 27.82 -3.51 14.07
N GLU A 182 27.32 -4.58 13.47
CA GLU A 182 25.99 -4.65 12.82
C GLU A 182 24.88 -4.36 13.83
N ALA A 183 24.95 -4.98 15.03
CA ALA A 183 23.99 -4.75 16.10
C ALA A 183 24.01 -3.28 16.59
N ALA A 184 25.18 -2.64 16.58
CA ALA A 184 25.30 -1.23 16.94
C ALA A 184 24.65 -0.32 15.88
N VAL A 185 24.84 -0.59 14.60
CA VAL A 185 24.17 0.14 13.50
C VAL A 185 22.66 -0.09 13.55
N GLN A 186 22.23 -1.33 13.72
CA GLN A 186 20.81 -1.67 13.82
C GLN A 186 20.11 -0.98 14.99
N MET A 187 20.81 -0.87 16.14
CA MET A 187 20.31 -0.12 17.30
C MET A 187 20.18 1.38 17.01
N ALA A 188 21.16 1.99 16.34
CA ALA A 188 21.08 3.38 15.93
C ALA A 188 19.88 3.61 15.00
N MET A 189 19.65 2.72 14.03
CA MET A 189 18.49 2.79 13.13
C MET A 189 17.16 2.56 13.84
N ASN A 190 17.10 1.67 14.84
CA ASN A 190 15.89 1.48 15.65
C ASN A 190 15.50 2.75 16.43
N ASN A 191 16.49 3.54 16.88
CA ASN A 191 16.23 4.81 17.55
C ASN A 191 15.62 5.87 16.61
N LEU A 192 15.71 5.69 15.29
CA LEU A 192 15.09 6.58 14.28
C LEU A 192 13.72 6.09 13.81
N GLN A 193 13.28 4.92 14.25
CA GLN A 193 12.06 4.28 13.72
C GLN A 193 10.83 5.19 13.83
N ASP A 194 10.63 5.81 14.99
CA ASP A 194 9.46 6.67 15.24
C ASP A 194 9.54 7.97 14.44
N ASP A 195 10.72 8.58 14.36
CA ASP A 195 10.94 9.81 13.59
C ASP A 195 10.73 9.57 12.07
N MET A 196 11.23 8.45 11.55
CA MET A 196 10.99 8.05 10.17
C MET A 196 9.51 7.75 9.91
N ALA A 197 8.84 7.04 10.83
CA ALA A 197 7.42 6.75 10.70
C ALA A 197 6.58 8.04 10.69
N GLU A 198 6.92 9.02 11.53
CA GLU A 198 6.28 10.33 11.53
C GLU A 198 6.55 11.09 10.22
N TYR A 199 7.80 11.13 9.77
CA TYR A 199 8.17 11.74 8.49
C TYR A 199 7.34 11.19 7.34
N PHE A 200 7.27 9.86 7.21
CA PHE A 200 6.47 9.24 6.13
C PHE A 200 4.98 9.51 6.30
N ARG A 201 4.50 9.62 7.51
CA ARG A 201 3.11 9.94 7.80
C ARG A 201 2.74 11.34 7.31
N VAL A 202 3.64 12.31 7.49
CA VAL A 202 3.47 13.71 7.05
C VAL A 202 3.65 13.84 5.54
N THR A 203 4.69 13.21 5.00
CA THR A 203 5.05 13.29 3.57
C THR A 203 3.99 12.62 2.67
N PHE A 204 3.34 11.57 3.18
CA PHE A 204 2.34 10.81 2.44
C PHE A 204 1.00 10.82 3.19
N PRO A 205 0.25 11.91 3.17
CA PRO A 205 -1.05 11.96 3.84
C PRO A 205 -2.02 10.96 3.20
N LEU A 206 -2.66 10.16 4.06
CA LEU A 206 -3.69 9.22 3.59
C LEU A 206 -4.91 10.00 3.14
N THR A 207 -5.27 9.83 1.86
CA THR A 207 -6.51 10.37 1.28
C THR A 207 -7.47 9.25 0.95
N SER A 208 -8.75 9.47 1.16
CA SER A 208 -9.81 8.52 0.91
C SER A 208 -11.11 9.21 0.52
N LYS A 209 -12.18 8.44 0.36
CA LYS A 209 -13.51 8.95 -0.03
C LYS A 209 -14.60 8.44 0.91
N ILE A 210 -15.69 9.20 1.00
CA ILE A 210 -16.93 8.75 1.64
C ILE A 210 -17.62 7.76 0.70
N MET A 211 -17.93 6.57 1.21
CA MET A 211 -18.61 5.52 0.45
C MET A 211 -20.11 5.53 0.64
N LYS A 212 -20.56 5.94 1.83
CA LYS A 212 -21.97 5.92 2.20
C LYS A 212 -22.21 6.85 3.39
N ILE A 213 -23.37 7.49 3.43
CA ILE A 213 -23.93 8.09 4.63
C ILE A 213 -24.62 6.97 5.40
N ILE A 214 -24.19 6.71 6.65
CA ILE A 214 -24.74 5.65 7.51
C ILE A 214 -25.99 6.14 8.21
N SER A 215 -25.94 7.35 8.77
CA SER A 215 -27.09 8.00 9.39
C SER A 215 -27.14 9.48 9.06
N GLU A 216 -28.35 9.98 8.96
CA GLU A 216 -28.64 11.39 8.74
C GLU A 216 -29.84 11.80 9.59
N LYS A 217 -29.94 13.09 9.90
CA LYS A 217 -31.07 13.68 10.57
C LYS A 217 -31.37 15.06 9.98
N ASN A 218 -32.56 15.23 9.43
CA ASN A 218 -33.04 16.49 8.83
C ASN A 218 -32.06 17.04 7.74
N GLY A 219 -31.54 16.16 6.86
CA GLY A 219 -30.59 16.56 5.81
C GLY A 219 -29.18 16.87 6.32
N ILE A 220 -28.83 16.40 7.51
CA ILE A 220 -27.50 16.56 8.11
C ILE A 220 -26.89 15.15 8.28
N ALA A 221 -25.78 14.89 7.62
CA ALA A 221 -25.03 13.65 7.79
C ALA A 221 -24.41 13.60 9.20
N GLU A 222 -24.78 12.58 9.98
CA GLU A 222 -24.23 12.37 11.33
C GLU A 222 -23.07 11.38 11.31
N TYR A 223 -23.22 10.26 10.57
CA TYR A 223 -22.20 9.23 10.43
C TYR A 223 -22.01 8.87 8.96
N VAL A 224 -20.77 8.70 8.58
CA VAL A 224 -20.36 8.31 7.22
C VAL A 224 -19.43 7.12 7.25
N LEU A 225 -19.45 6.31 6.20
CA LEU A 225 -18.51 5.23 5.95
C LEU A 225 -17.38 5.74 5.05
N VAL A 226 -16.16 5.75 5.58
CA VAL A 226 -14.95 6.16 4.84
C VAL A 226 -14.17 4.92 4.43
N LYS A 227 -13.65 4.89 3.20
CA LYS A 227 -12.83 3.79 2.66
C LYS A 227 -11.39 3.87 3.18
N ALA A 228 -11.22 3.87 4.48
CA ALA A 228 -9.94 3.85 5.18
C ALA A 228 -10.15 3.12 6.51
N GLY A 229 -9.52 1.99 6.70
CA GLY A 229 -9.68 1.13 7.88
C GLY A 229 -8.34 0.70 8.47
N ALA A 230 -8.35 -0.37 9.26
CA ALA A 230 -7.16 -0.90 9.93
C ALA A 230 -6.00 -1.22 8.97
N LYS A 231 -6.32 -1.72 7.77
CA LYS A 231 -5.34 -2.01 6.71
C LYS A 231 -4.49 -0.79 6.32
N TYR A 232 -5.04 0.41 6.48
CA TYR A 232 -4.38 1.69 6.18
C TYR A 232 -3.78 2.36 7.43
N GLY A 233 -3.68 1.63 8.54
CA GLY A 233 -3.15 2.14 9.79
C GLY A 233 -4.07 3.10 10.55
N ILE A 234 -5.39 3.11 10.21
CA ILE A 234 -6.39 3.93 10.90
C ILE A 234 -6.75 3.33 12.25
N LYS A 235 -6.94 4.21 13.23
CA LYS A 235 -7.34 3.86 14.59
C LYS A 235 -8.61 4.64 15.00
N VAL A 236 -9.35 4.09 15.95
CA VAL A 236 -10.47 4.81 16.58
C VAL A 236 -9.92 6.09 17.24
N GLY A 237 -10.62 7.20 17.03
CA GLY A 237 -10.20 8.53 17.48
C GLY A 237 -9.38 9.33 16.45
N ASP A 238 -8.93 8.72 15.36
CA ASP A 238 -8.33 9.46 14.25
C ASP A 238 -9.34 10.41 13.62
N LYS A 239 -8.85 11.48 13.00
CA LYS A 239 -9.69 12.50 12.38
C LYS A 239 -9.35 12.66 10.90
N PHE A 240 -10.36 12.90 10.11
CA PHE A 240 -10.23 13.27 8.70
C PHE A 240 -10.71 14.70 8.48
N THR A 241 -9.97 15.47 7.69
CA THR A 241 -10.50 16.68 7.05
C THR A 241 -11.32 16.27 5.83
N ILE A 242 -12.55 16.73 5.73
CA ILE A 242 -13.45 16.48 4.61
C ILE A 242 -13.34 17.68 3.65
N LYS A 243 -13.06 17.41 2.38
CA LYS A 243 -12.90 18.42 1.32
C LYS A 243 -13.71 18.05 0.10
N THR A 244 -14.21 19.04 -0.62
CA THR A 244 -14.65 18.88 -2.02
C THR A 244 -13.59 19.42 -2.95
N ILE A 245 -13.61 18.98 -4.19
CA ILE A 245 -12.79 19.52 -5.26
C ILE A 245 -13.71 20.31 -6.19
N GLU A 246 -13.54 21.62 -6.22
CA GLU A 246 -14.23 22.52 -7.13
C GLU A 246 -13.29 22.82 -8.30
N MET A 247 -13.82 22.87 -9.52
CA MET A 247 -13.05 23.27 -10.71
C MET A 247 -13.24 24.76 -10.93
N LEU A 248 -12.15 25.51 -10.95
CA LEU A 248 -12.14 26.93 -11.29
C LEU A 248 -11.08 27.18 -12.36
N ASP A 249 -11.49 27.67 -13.51
CA ASP A 249 -10.62 27.94 -14.66
C ASP A 249 -9.73 26.74 -15.11
N GLY A 250 -10.25 25.51 -14.90
CA GLY A 250 -9.53 24.29 -15.25
C GLY A 250 -8.61 23.75 -14.14
N GLU A 251 -8.49 24.47 -13.02
CA GLU A 251 -7.72 24.02 -11.86
C GLU A 251 -8.60 23.39 -10.78
N GLU A 252 -8.09 22.34 -10.13
CA GLU A 252 -8.75 21.69 -8.99
C GLU A 252 -8.48 22.49 -7.70
N ILE A 253 -9.53 23.13 -7.15
CA ILE A 253 -9.43 23.86 -5.88
C ILE A 253 -10.09 23.05 -4.76
N PRO A 254 -9.33 22.60 -3.74
CA PRO A 254 -9.90 21.90 -2.61
C PRO A 254 -10.60 22.90 -1.65
N LYS A 255 -11.89 22.65 -1.40
CA LYS A 255 -12.69 23.39 -0.41
C LYS A 255 -12.97 22.53 0.79
N GLU A 256 -12.53 22.97 1.97
CA GLU A 256 -12.79 22.28 3.23
C GLU A 256 -14.26 22.43 3.64
N LEU A 257 -14.91 21.30 3.95
CA LEU A 257 -16.25 21.25 4.50
C LEU A 257 -16.24 21.12 6.04
N GLY A 258 -15.22 20.48 6.59
CA GLY A 258 -15.04 20.26 8.02
C GLY A 258 -14.32 18.95 8.33
N GLN A 259 -14.63 18.36 9.49
CA GLN A 259 -13.92 17.17 9.97
C GLN A 259 -14.88 16.01 10.27
N ALA A 260 -14.31 14.80 10.26
CA ALA A 260 -14.97 13.60 10.77
C ALA A 260 -14.01 12.82 11.68
N THR A 261 -14.53 12.26 12.77
CA THR A 261 -13.75 11.48 13.75
C THR A 261 -14.10 10.00 13.62
N VAL A 262 -13.11 9.13 13.53
CA VAL A 262 -13.29 7.67 13.48
C VAL A 262 -13.87 7.19 14.81
N THR A 263 -15.05 6.61 14.76
CA THR A 263 -15.74 6.05 15.94
C THR A 263 -15.64 4.52 15.99
N LYS A 264 -15.55 3.87 14.82
CA LYS A 264 -15.49 2.42 14.72
C LYS A 264 -14.75 2.00 13.45
N LEU A 265 -13.99 0.91 13.53
CA LEU A 265 -13.44 0.24 12.37
C LEU A 265 -14.42 -0.84 11.89
N THR A 266 -14.71 -0.86 10.59
CA THR A 266 -15.65 -1.79 9.97
C THR A 266 -14.90 -2.65 8.96
N GLY A 267 -14.47 -3.84 9.41
CA GLY A 267 -13.52 -4.66 8.67
C GLY A 267 -12.15 -3.97 8.53
N ASP A 268 -11.33 -4.48 7.61
CA ASP A 268 -9.96 -4.00 7.44
C ASP A 268 -9.85 -2.73 6.59
N THR A 269 -10.85 -2.46 5.73
CA THR A 269 -10.79 -1.43 4.70
C THR A 269 -11.65 -0.21 4.97
N PHE A 270 -12.56 -0.26 5.92
CA PHE A 270 -13.50 0.83 6.18
C PHE A 270 -13.48 1.31 7.63
N SER A 271 -13.88 2.56 7.83
CA SER A 271 -14.15 3.13 9.14
C SER A 271 -15.48 3.90 9.14
N GLU A 272 -16.19 3.78 10.23
CA GLU A 272 -17.35 4.62 10.53
C GLU A 272 -16.86 5.88 11.21
N CYS A 273 -17.22 7.03 10.65
CA CYS A 273 -16.76 8.32 11.13
C CYS A 273 -17.95 9.21 11.48
N LYS A 274 -17.89 9.84 12.66
CA LYS A 274 -18.84 10.87 13.08
C LYS A 274 -18.44 12.19 12.45
N VAL A 275 -19.34 12.79 11.67
CA VAL A 275 -19.15 14.08 11.02
C VAL A 275 -19.41 15.22 12.04
N ASP A 276 -18.59 16.25 11.99
CA ASP A 276 -18.82 17.45 12.79
C ASP A 276 -20.16 18.11 12.40
N LYS A 277 -20.90 18.61 13.37
CA LYS A 277 -22.24 19.19 13.13
C LYS A 277 -22.24 20.32 12.09
N LYS A 278 -21.16 21.09 12.01
CA LYS A 278 -21.00 22.19 11.03
C LYS A 278 -20.84 21.67 9.60
N ALA A 279 -20.19 20.53 9.42
CA ALA A 279 -19.93 19.94 8.13
C ALA A 279 -21.10 19.06 7.61
N GLY A 280 -21.94 18.55 8.51
CA GLY A 280 -22.93 17.52 8.20
C GLY A 280 -23.91 17.87 7.11
N LYS A 281 -24.35 19.15 7.04
CA LYS A 281 -25.26 19.63 5.99
C LYS A 281 -24.57 19.63 4.62
N ASP A 282 -23.40 20.24 4.52
CA ASP A 282 -22.64 20.33 3.28
C ASP A 282 -22.21 18.95 2.77
N VAL A 283 -21.81 18.07 3.67
CA VAL A 283 -21.47 16.66 3.34
C VAL A 283 -22.68 15.93 2.77
N TYR A 284 -23.87 16.10 3.38
CA TYR A 284 -25.10 15.48 2.91
C TYR A 284 -25.49 15.98 1.50
N GLU A 285 -25.52 17.30 1.31
CA GLU A 285 -25.88 17.92 0.04
C GLU A 285 -24.91 17.53 -1.08
N LYS A 286 -23.60 17.64 -0.84
CA LYS A 286 -22.58 17.32 -1.82
C LYS A 286 -22.52 15.83 -2.17
N PHE A 287 -22.70 14.95 -1.18
CA PHE A 287 -22.76 13.51 -1.40
C PHE A 287 -23.94 13.10 -2.29
N ASN A 288 -25.14 13.63 -2.01
CA ASN A 288 -26.33 13.35 -2.81
C ASN A 288 -26.26 13.98 -4.21
N ALA A 289 -25.53 15.07 -4.38
CA ALA A 289 -25.27 15.69 -5.67
C ALA A 289 -24.13 14.98 -6.46
N ASN A 290 -23.62 13.82 -5.97
CA ASN A 290 -22.51 13.08 -6.56
C ASN A 290 -21.21 13.91 -6.75
N VAL A 291 -21.01 14.94 -5.93
CA VAL A 291 -19.78 15.73 -5.93
C VAL A 291 -18.68 14.88 -5.29
N LYS A 292 -17.48 14.89 -5.88
CA LYS A 292 -16.31 14.17 -5.35
C LYS A 292 -15.91 14.74 -3.99
N ILE A 293 -16.10 13.94 -2.92
CA ILE A 293 -15.70 14.27 -1.56
C ILE A 293 -14.44 13.47 -1.23
N GLN A 294 -13.42 14.17 -0.78
CA GLN A 294 -12.14 13.61 -0.34
C GLN A 294 -11.98 13.76 1.17
N CYS A 295 -11.53 12.70 1.82
CA CYS A 295 -11.18 12.67 3.24
C CYS A 295 -9.66 12.54 3.37
N SER A 296 -9.01 13.50 4.00
CA SER A 296 -7.56 13.49 4.27
C SER A 296 -7.32 13.28 5.77
N LEU A 297 -6.51 12.28 6.13
CA LEU A 297 -6.19 12.00 7.53
C LEU A 297 -5.44 13.17 8.16
N ILE A 298 -5.92 13.65 9.30
CA ILE A 298 -5.25 14.67 10.11
C ILE A 298 -4.16 13.98 10.92
N ILE A 299 -2.94 14.44 10.75
CA ILE A 299 -1.79 13.99 11.51
C ILE A 299 -1.69 14.87 12.76
N LYS A 300 -1.85 14.28 13.93
CA LYS A 300 -1.55 14.98 15.18
C LYS A 300 -0.03 15.09 15.29
N LYS A 301 0.47 16.29 15.39
CA LYS A 301 1.86 16.56 15.77
C LYS A 301 2.04 16.27 17.25
#